data_5a3b85811c871c3f2bc1143d4ac8a817
#
_entry.id   5a3b85811c871c3f2bc1143d4ac8a817
#
_cell.length_a   1.000
_cell.length_b   1.000
_cell.length_c   1.000
_cell.angle_alpha   90.00
_cell.angle_beta   90.00
_cell.angle_gamma   90.00
#
_symmetry.space_group_name_H-M   'P 1'
#
loop_
_entity.id
_entity.type
_entity.pdbx_description
1 polymer ?
#
loop_
_entity_poly.entity_id
_entity_poly.type
_entity_poly.pdbx_seq_one_letter_code
_entity_poly.pdbx_strand_id
1 'polypeptide(L)'
;MEEYSGKPKKRGIGRKIVTILTIVVVLAAASFVFFKFYFVFGSGVKAGELNLFVYKGYVFKTYEGRLIQAGYNSKNSNSTIQSNEFNFSVKDENVAKQLERCAGKFVELHYKEYLGTLPWRGMSKYVVDSVYSVSTIKESTELPIVAP
;
A
#
# COMPACT_ATOMS: atom_id res chain seq x y z
N MET A 1 26.96 73.53 -8.64
CA MET A 1 25.84 72.81 -7.98
C MET A 1 25.42 71.63 -8.88
N GLU A 2 25.95 70.49 -8.65
CA GLU A 2 25.59 69.29 -9.42
C GLU A 2 24.43 68.54 -8.70
N GLU A 3 23.30 68.55 -9.39
CA GLU A 3 22.07 67.90 -8.95
C GLU A 3 22.21 66.37 -9.19
N TYR A 4 22.47 65.61 -8.12
CA TYR A 4 22.57 64.18 -8.14
C TYR A 4 21.17 63.55 -8.22
N SER A 5 20.65 63.38 -9.44
CA SER A 5 19.39 62.69 -9.72
C SER A 5 19.58 61.17 -9.50
N GLY A 6 19.41 60.71 -8.31
CA GLY A 6 19.37 59.30 -7.97
C GLY A 6 18.10 58.66 -8.48
N LYS A 7 18.19 57.95 -9.64
CA LYS A 7 17.08 57.12 -10.14
C LYS A 7 16.72 56.04 -9.09
N PRO A 8 15.46 55.94 -8.69
CA PRO A 8 15.06 54.89 -7.75
C PRO A 8 15.26 53.51 -8.40
N LYS A 9 16.12 52.72 -7.81
CA LYS A 9 16.29 51.30 -8.15
C LYS A 9 14.95 50.56 -8.04
N LYS A 10 14.31 50.23 -9.16
CA LYS A 10 13.15 49.33 -9.25
C LYS A 10 13.57 47.89 -8.86
N ARG A 11 13.87 47.68 -7.61
CA ARG A 11 14.40 46.42 -7.05
C ARG A 11 13.34 45.54 -6.36
N GLY A 12 12.05 45.78 -6.62
CA GLY A 12 11.00 45.12 -5.82
C GLY A 12 10.13 44.10 -6.55
N ILE A 13 9.82 44.35 -7.83
CA ILE A 13 8.76 43.57 -8.52
C ILE A 13 9.27 42.20 -8.97
N GLY A 14 10.45 42.11 -9.55
CA GLY A 14 11.02 40.85 -10.03
C GLY A 14 11.24 39.85 -8.88
N ARG A 15 11.77 40.29 -7.73
CA ARG A 15 11.96 39.43 -6.55
C ARG A 15 10.64 38.94 -5.99
N LYS A 16 9.61 39.78 -5.93
CA LYS A 16 8.26 39.36 -5.47
C LYS A 16 7.65 38.33 -6.41
N ILE A 17 7.78 38.51 -7.71
CA ILE A 17 7.29 37.55 -8.71
C ILE A 17 8.01 36.19 -8.56
N VAL A 18 9.33 36.19 -8.45
CA VAL A 18 10.12 34.98 -8.26
C VAL A 18 9.73 34.28 -6.95
N THR A 19 9.56 35.02 -5.86
CA THR A 19 9.13 34.44 -4.58
C THR A 19 7.75 33.80 -4.67
N ILE A 20 6.79 34.49 -5.29
CA ILE A 20 5.43 33.95 -5.48
C ILE A 20 5.47 32.68 -6.34
N LEU A 21 6.21 32.71 -7.44
CA LEU A 21 6.38 31.54 -8.32
C LEU A 21 7.00 30.35 -7.56
N THR A 22 8.03 30.60 -6.75
CA THR A 22 8.66 29.58 -5.92
C THR A 22 7.67 28.98 -4.93
N ILE A 23 6.88 29.81 -4.26
CA ILE A 23 5.85 29.34 -3.32
C ILE A 23 4.81 28.46 -4.03
N VAL A 24 4.33 28.87 -5.19
CA VAL A 24 3.36 28.10 -6.00
C VAL A 24 3.94 26.73 -6.39
N VAL A 25 5.19 26.69 -6.85
CA VAL A 25 5.86 25.44 -7.21
C VAL A 25 6.03 24.52 -6.00
N VAL A 26 6.42 25.06 -4.84
CA VAL A 26 6.56 24.29 -3.60
C VAL A 26 5.21 23.72 -3.15
N LEU A 27 4.14 24.52 -3.19
CA LEU A 27 2.80 24.06 -2.85
C LEU A 27 2.29 22.98 -3.81
N ALA A 28 2.54 23.14 -5.10
CA ALA A 28 2.18 22.13 -6.10
C ALA A 28 2.93 20.80 -5.87
N ALA A 29 4.24 20.88 -5.60
CA ALA A 29 5.05 19.71 -5.29
C ALA A 29 4.59 19.02 -3.98
N ALA A 30 4.30 19.79 -2.93
CA ALA A 30 3.80 19.27 -1.67
C ALA A 30 2.44 18.57 -1.84
N SER A 31 1.52 19.18 -2.62
CA SER A 31 0.23 18.56 -2.95
C SER A 31 0.40 17.26 -3.72
N PHE A 32 1.28 17.24 -4.72
CA PHE A 32 1.58 16.03 -5.49
C PHE A 32 2.10 14.89 -4.61
N VAL A 33 3.06 15.17 -3.71
CA VAL A 33 3.61 14.19 -2.76
C VAL A 33 2.52 13.68 -1.83
N PHE A 34 1.67 14.58 -1.31
CA PHE A 34 0.56 14.19 -0.44
C PHE A 34 -0.40 13.23 -1.14
N PHE A 35 -0.88 13.58 -2.33
CA PHE A 35 -1.81 12.72 -3.07
C PHE A 35 -1.17 11.39 -3.48
N LYS A 36 0.09 11.38 -3.86
CA LYS A 36 0.77 10.15 -4.26
C LYS A 36 0.99 9.16 -3.10
N PHE A 37 1.33 9.66 -1.92
CA PHE A 37 1.81 8.81 -0.83
C PHE A 37 0.85 8.68 0.36
N TYR A 38 0.03 9.68 0.62
CA TYR A 38 -0.85 9.70 1.79
C TYR A 38 -2.32 9.55 1.45
N PHE A 39 -2.71 9.87 0.24
CA PHE A 39 -4.10 9.71 -0.17
C PHE A 39 -4.44 8.24 -0.36
N VAL A 40 -5.52 7.79 0.30
CA VAL A 40 -6.07 6.45 0.13
C VAL A 40 -6.86 6.44 -1.17
N PHE A 41 -6.34 5.79 -2.19
CA PHE A 41 -6.97 5.68 -3.50
C PHE A 41 -8.19 4.76 -3.47
N GLY A 42 -8.10 3.67 -2.71
CA GLY A 42 -9.16 2.70 -2.58
C GLY A 42 -9.05 1.90 -1.29
N SER A 43 -10.10 1.19 -0.95
CA SER A 43 -10.11 0.23 0.13
C SER A 43 -10.97 -0.96 -0.25
N GLY A 44 -10.70 -2.10 0.33
CA GLY A 44 -11.46 -3.30 0.04
C GLY A 44 -11.13 -4.44 0.98
N VAL A 45 -11.75 -5.55 0.72
CA VAL A 45 -11.53 -6.79 1.47
C VAL A 45 -11.02 -7.86 0.52
N LYS A 46 -10.03 -8.59 0.97
CA LYS A 46 -9.53 -9.78 0.26
C LYS A 46 -9.44 -10.96 1.20
N ALA A 47 -9.84 -12.10 0.70
CA ALA A 47 -9.78 -13.36 1.40
C ALA A 47 -8.88 -14.34 0.66
N GLY A 48 -8.16 -15.15 1.40
CA GLY A 48 -7.26 -16.15 0.84
C GLY A 48 -6.46 -16.86 1.92
N GLU A 49 -5.65 -17.82 1.49
CA GLU A 49 -4.73 -18.52 2.38
C GLU A 49 -3.47 -17.64 2.60
N LEU A 50 -3.12 -17.41 3.86
CA LEU A 50 -1.90 -16.70 4.21
C LEU A 50 -0.68 -17.61 4.01
N ASN A 51 0.00 -17.43 2.90
CA ASN A 51 1.16 -18.26 2.54
C ASN A 51 2.44 -17.80 3.22
N LEU A 52 2.64 -16.48 3.31
CA LEU A 52 3.86 -15.91 3.85
C LEU A 52 3.53 -14.69 4.70
N PHE A 53 4.18 -14.57 5.86
CA PHE A 53 4.18 -13.37 6.66
C PHE A 53 5.56 -13.18 7.26
N VAL A 54 6.22 -12.06 6.95
CA VAL A 54 7.62 -11.81 7.32
C VAL A 54 7.82 -10.37 7.77
N TYR A 55 8.78 -10.17 8.67
CA TYR A 55 9.26 -8.85 9.07
C TYR A 55 10.62 -8.61 8.41
N LYS A 56 10.67 -7.72 7.43
CA LYS A 56 11.86 -7.49 6.61
C LYS A 56 12.07 -6.03 6.23
N GLY A 57 13.30 -5.68 5.91
CA GLY A 57 13.70 -4.37 5.42
C GLY A 57 15.17 -4.10 5.72
N TYR A 58 15.78 -3.20 4.97
CA TYR A 58 17.18 -2.81 5.18
C TYR A 58 17.32 -1.70 6.24
N VAL A 59 16.73 -0.55 5.97
CA VAL A 59 16.74 0.62 6.88
C VAL A 59 15.49 0.65 7.72
N PHE A 60 14.32 0.54 7.05
CA PHE A 60 13.03 0.43 7.69
C PHE A 60 12.53 -0.99 7.53
N LYS A 61 12.23 -1.63 8.66
CA LYS A 61 11.63 -2.96 8.67
C LYS A 61 10.13 -2.85 8.73
N THR A 62 9.46 -3.58 7.86
CA THR A 62 8.00 -3.62 7.75
C THR A 62 7.51 -5.05 7.71
N TYR A 63 6.27 -5.25 8.14
CA TYR A 63 5.61 -6.53 8.03
C TYR A 63 5.04 -6.69 6.62
N GLU A 64 5.42 -7.75 5.94
CA GLU A 64 5.01 -8.06 4.58
C GLU A 64 4.34 -9.43 4.54
N GLY A 65 3.18 -9.48 3.92
CA GLY A 65 2.40 -10.70 3.79
C GLY A 65 2.04 -11.02 2.35
N ARG A 66 1.73 -12.30 2.12
CA ARG A 66 1.26 -12.81 0.85
C ARG A 66 0.06 -13.72 1.07
N LEU A 67 -1.06 -13.38 0.44
CA LEU A 67 -2.21 -14.25 0.32
C LEU A 67 -2.23 -14.94 -1.03
N ILE A 68 -2.63 -16.20 -1.02
CA ILE A 68 -3.03 -16.92 -2.23
C ILE A 68 -4.56 -16.96 -2.23
N GLN A 69 -5.15 -16.35 -3.26
CA GLN A 69 -6.60 -16.35 -3.41
C GLN A 69 -7.07 -17.73 -3.85
N ALA A 70 -7.86 -18.40 -3.02
CA ALA A 70 -8.51 -19.65 -3.36
C ALA A 70 -9.68 -19.39 -4.32
N GLY A 71 -9.76 -20.12 -5.44
CA GLY A 71 -10.95 -20.15 -6.27
C GLY A 71 -10.81 -19.80 -7.74
N TYR A 72 -9.61 -19.58 -8.25
CA TYR A 72 -9.42 -19.47 -9.69
C TYR A 72 -9.04 -20.83 -10.29
N ASN A 73 -10.00 -21.75 -10.34
CA ASN A 73 -9.89 -22.93 -11.20
C ASN A 73 -10.09 -22.48 -12.65
N SER A 74 -9.01 -22.06 -13.28
CA SER A 74 -8.98 -21.95 -14.72
C SER A 74 -9.07 -23.37 -15.32
N LYS A 75 -10.26 -23.77 -15.71
CA LYS A 75 -10.50 -25.01 -16.49
C LYS A 75 -9.91 -24.95 -17.91
N ASN A 76 -9.08 -23.99 -18.21
CA ASN A 76 -8.40 -23.87 -19.49
C ASN A 76 -6.91 -24.17 -19.31
N SER A 77 -6.56 -25.37 -19.67
CA SER A 77 -5.25 -26.02 -19.55
C SER A 77 -4.13 -25.45 -20.45
N ASN A 78 -4.17 -24.17 -20.81
CA ASN A 78 -3.11 -23.53 -21.60
C ASN A 78 -2.68 -22.14 -21.12
N SER A 79 -3.13 -21.70 -19.98
CA SER A 79 -2.62 -20.46 -19.39
C SER A 79 -1.68 -20.81 -18.23
N THR A 80 -0.46 -20.32 -18.32
CA THR A 80 0.51 -20.20 -17.24
C THR A 80 -0.21 -19.99 -15.92
N ILE A 81 0.08 -20.83 -14.94
CA ILE A 81 -0.45 -20.73 -13.58
C ILE A 81 -0.10 -19.32 -13.06
N GLN A 82 -0.97 -18.36 -13.29
CA GLN A 82 -0.93 -17.12 -12.55
C GLN A 82 -1.54 -17.45 -11.20
N SER A 83 -0.67 -17.78 -10.25
CA SER A 83 -1.04 -17.78 -8.85
C SER A 83 -1.55 -16.38 -8.54
N ASN A 84 -2.82 -16.29 -8.15
CA ASN A 84 -3.46 -15.03 -7.81
C ASN A 84 -2.92 -14.59 -6.44
N GLU A 85 -1.68 -14.15 -6.43
CA GLU A 85 -0.97 -13.70 -5.25
C GLU A 85 -1.36 -12.25 -4.94
N PHE A 86 -1.73 -12.01 -3.71
CA PHE A 86 -1.93 -10.69 -3.18
C PHE A 86 -0.85 -10.37 -2.16
N ASN A 87 0.08 -9.50 -2.54
CA ASN A 87 1.14 -9.01 -1.66
C ASN A 87 0.66 -7.74 -0.95
N PHE A 88 0.84 -7.70 0.37
CA PHE A 88 0.42 -6.58 1.21
C PHE A 88 1.44 -6.28 2.29
N SER A 89 1.38 -5.07 2.82
CA SER A 89 2.14 -4.63 3.98
C SER A 89 1.23 -4.42 5.17
N VAL A 90 1.77 -4.52 6.37
CA VAL A 90 1.05 -4.22 7.63
C VAL A 90 1.85 -3.19 8.41
N LYS A 91 1.17 -2.10 8.79
CA LYS A 91 1.78 -1.06 9.61
C LYS A 91 1.47 -1.23 11.09
N ASP A 92 0.26 -1.70 11.42
CA ASP A 92 -0.19 -1.87 12.79
C ASP A 92 0.41 -3.15 13.39
N GLU A 93 1.10 -3.01 14.51
CA GLU A 93 1.76 -4.11 15.20
C GLU A 93 0.78 -5.13 15.79
N ASN A 94 -0.42 -4.69 16.19
CA ASN A 94 -1.44 -5.60 16.72
C ASN A 94 -1.99 -6.51 15.61
N VAL A 95 -2.24 -5.93 14.44
CA VAL A 95 -2.64 -6.69 13.24
C VAL A 95 -1.53 -7.64 12.81
N ALA A 96 -0.27 -7.21 12.87
CA ALA A 96 0.89 -8.04 12.56
C ALA A 96 0.98 -9.25 13.50
N LYS A 97 0.85 -9.05 14.81
CA LYS A 97 0.87 -10.14 15.80
C LYS A 97 -0.27 -11.16 15.60
N GLN A 98 -1.44 -10.71 15.13
CA GLN A 98 -2.51 -11.62 14.77
C GLN A 98 -2.13 -12.47 13.56
N LEU A 99 -1.58 -11.86 12.52
CA LEU A 99 -1.22 -12.52 11.27
C LEU A 99 -0.04 -13.48 11.41
N GLU A 100 0.92 -13.20 12.30
CA GLU A 100 2.04 -14.11 12.58
C GLU A 100 1.59 -15.53 12.97
N ARG A 101 0.40 -15.65 13.57
CA ARG A 101 -0.18 -16.94 14.00
C ARG A 101 -1.13 -17.55 12.97
N CYS A 102 -1.25 -16.92 11.81
CA CYS A 102 -2.23 -17.28 10.80
C CYS A 102 -1.60 -17.89 9.53
N ALA A 103 -0.30 -18.15 9.51
CA ALA A 103 0.34 -18.80 8.37
C ALA A 103 -0.31 -20.16 8.08
N GLY A 104 -0.66 -20.40 6.82
CA GLY A 104 -1.39 -21.59 6.38
C GLY A 104 -2.88 -21.60 6.72
N LYS A 105 -3.43 -20.51 7.25
CA LYS A 105 -4.86 -20.37 7.52
C LYS A 105 -5.52 -19.51 6.46
N PHE A 106 -6.82 -19.71 6.29
CA PHE A 106 -7.63 -18.83 5.47
C PHE A 106 -8.00 -17.58 6.25
N VAL A 107 -7.69 -16.41 5.71
CA VAL A 107 -7.92 -15.12 6.37
C VAL A 107 -8.66 -14.18 5.45
N GLU A 108 -9.47 -13.32 6.04
CA GLU A 108 -10.16 -12.24 5.37
C GLU A 108 -9.62 -10.91 5.92
N LEU A 109 -9.00 -10.12 5.03
CA LEU A 109 -8.26 -8.92 5.38
C LEU A 109 -8.88 -7.70 4.73
N HIS A 110 -9.06 -6.65 5.53
CA HIS A 110 -9.36 -5.31 5.01
C HIS A 110 -8.06 -4.58 4.70
N TYR A 111 -8.00 -3.95 3.54
CA TYR A 111 -6.82 -3.21 3.09
C TYR A 111 -7.17 -1.82 2.56
N LYS A 112 -6.17 -0.95 2.61
CA LYS A 112 -6.15 0.35 1.94
C LYS A 112 -5.14 0.34 0.81
N GLU A 113 -5.52 0.91 -0.32
CA GLU A 113 -4.65 1.06 -1.48
C GLU A 113 -4.15 2.49 -1.59
N TYR A 114 -2.85 2.62 -1.80
CA TYR A 114 -2.17 3.90 -2.01
C TYR A 114 -1.55 3.94 -3.40
N LEU A 115 -1.41 5.13 -3.97
CA LEU A 115 -0.77 5.30 -5.28
C LEU A 115 0.74 5.04 -5.25
N GLY A 116 1.39 5.31 -4.12
CA GLY A 116 2.82 5.10 -3.93
C GLY A 116 3.15 4.34 -2.65
N THR A 117 4.31 3.69 -2.64
CA THR A 117 4.86 3.03 -1.46
C THR A 117 5.72 3.99 -0.65
N LEU A 118 5.75 3.82 0.67
CA LEU A 118 6.65 4.53 1.58
C LEU A 118 7.50 3.52 2.32
N PRO A 119 8.83 3.68 2.39
CA PRO A 119 9.72 2.69 2.99
C PRO A 119 9.37 2.31 4.43
N TRP A 120 8.85 3.26 5.21
CA TRP A 120 8.44 3.04 6.61
C TRP A 120 7.00 2.55 6.78
N ARG A 121 6.19 2.55 5.71
CA ARG A 121 4.81 2.04 5.71
C ARG A 121 4.72 0.62 5.20
N GLY A 122 5.54 0.27 4.21
CA GLY A 122 5.58 -1.04 3.60
C GLY A 122 6.10 -1.03 2.17
N MET A 123 6.45 -2.18 1.68
CA MET A 123 6.93 -2.39 0.31
C MET A 123 5.79 -2.50 -0.69
N SER A 124 4.58 -2.82 -0.22
CA SER A 124 3.38 -2.90 -1.04
C SER A 124 2.58 -1.60 -1.04
N LYS A 125 1.84 -1.35 -2.11
CA LYS A 125 0.83 -0.29 -2.18
C LYS A 125 -0.42 -0.63 -1.35
N TYR A 126 -0.63 -1.91 -1.08
CA TYR A 126 -1.74 -2.42 -0.30
C TYR A 126 -1.31 -2.55 1.15
N VAL A 127 -1.97 -1.85 2.03
CA VAL A 127 -1.69 -1.86 3.47
C VAL A 127 -2.90 -2.41 4.21
N VAL A 128 -2.72 -3.54 4.86
CA VAL A 128 -3.75 -4.17 5.68
C VAL A 128 -3.84 -3.46 7.01
N ASP A 129 -5.04 -3.08 7.38
CA ASP A 129 -5.35 -2.40 8.64
C ASP A 129 -6.22 -3.22 9.59
N SER A 130 -6.88 -4.27 9.10
CA SER A 130 -7.76 -5.10 9.93
C SER A 130 -7.84 -6.55 9.43
N VAL A 131 -7.99 -7.47 10.36
CA VAL A 131 -8.32 -8.87 10.11
C VAL A 131 -9.79 -9.08 10.46
N TYR A 132 -10.61 -9.47 9.50
CA TYR A 132 -12.05 -9.66 9.72
C TYR A 132 -12.36 -11.08 10.18
N SER A 133 -11.74 -12.08 9.57
CA SER A 133 -11.94 -13.46 9.95
C SER A 133 -10.68 -14.30 9.77
N VAL A 134 -10.56 -15.35 10.56
CA VAL A 134 -9.53 -16.36 10.45
C VAL A 134 -10.19 -17.72 10.56
N SER A 135 -10.05 -18.55 9.54
CA SER A 135 -10.55 -19.92 9.56
C SER A 135 -9.43 -20.91 9.26
N THR A 136 -9.45 -22.01 9.97
CA THR A 136 -8.59 -23.15 9.62
C THR A 136 -9.28 -23.87 8.48
N ILE A 137 -8.58 -24.08 7.36
CA ILE A 137 -9.06 -24.96 6.30
C ILE A 137 -9.09 -26.36 6.89
N LYS A 138 -10.23 -26.75 7.43
CA LYS A 138 -10.52 -28.17 7.59
C LYS A 138 -10.79 -28.64 6.17
N GLU A 139 -9.88 -29.43 5.66
CA GLU A 139 -10.09 -30.24 4.48
C GLU A 139 -11.37 -31.06 4.73
N SER A 140 -12.45 -30.63 4.09
CA SER A 140 -13.68 -31.41 4.08
C SER A 140 -13.44 -32.61 3.15
N THR A 141 -12.66 -33.55 3.61
CA THR A 141 -12.63 -34.91 3.09
C THR A 141 -13.87 -35.62 3.61
N GLU A 142 -15.04 -35.16 3.21
CA GLU A 142 -16.19 -36.02 3.14
C GLU A 142 -16.29 -36.52 1.71
N LEU A 143 -15.58 -37.64 1.49
CA LEU A 143 -15.91 -38.51 0.38
C LEU A 143 -17.36 -38.96 0.60
N PRO A 144 -18.26 -38.80 -0.38
CA PRO A 144 -19.59 -39.38 -0.27
C PRO A 144 -19.43 -40.88 -0.17
N ILE A 145 -19.81 -41.43 0.98
CA ILE A 145 -19.94 -42.86 1.14
C ILE A 145 -21.04 -43.28 0.18
N VAL A 146 -20.65 -43.82 -0.94
CA VAL A 146 -21.61 -44.55 -1.79
C VAL A 146 -21.95 -45.82 -1.03
N ALA A 147 -23.10 -45.81 -0.37
CA ALA A 147 -23.68 -47.01 0.20
C ALA A 147 -24.02 -47.97 -0.93
N PRO A 148 -23.80 -49.27 -0.75
CA PRO A 148 -24.11 -50.31 -1.71
C PRO A 148 -25.60 -50.45 -1.99
#